data_eae4e9ece63321205386e38700d7c0f4
#
_entry.id   eae4e9ece63321205386e38700d7c0f4
#
_cell.length_a   1.000
_cell.length_b   1.000
_cell.length_c   1.000
_cell.angle_alpha   90.00
_cell.angle_beta   90.00
_cell.angle_gamma   90.00
#
_symmetry.space_group_name_H-M   'P 1'
#
loop_
_entity.id
_entity.type
_entity.pdbx_description
1 polymer ?
#
loop_
_entity_poly.entity_id
_entity_poly.type
_entity_poly.pdbx_seq_one_letter_code
_entity_poly.pdbx_strand_id
1 'polypeptide(L)'
;MPVVNPIIFKVTEAGRDAAAYAFNNLPSGKLSLTTIKVGLAKYSTVGNETALQNPLPNTFSIGGGGVQAGSGQIRFTPILASTTRIEAFEIGLFTDTGILFAIAATPSNTPLLVIEPDIEAIFSMNVALTNVDPDSIEIVVDNRKSVV
;
A
#
# COMPACT_ATOMS: atom_id res chain seq x y z
N MET A 1 -25.43 1.21 -9.78
CA MET A 1 -24.22 1.29 -8.95
C MET A 1 -23.03 0.83 -9.77
N PRO A 2 -22.03 1.67 -9.98
CA PRO A 2 -20.87 1.24 -10.73
C PRO A 2 -20.16 0.11 -10.00
N VAL A 3 -19.75 -0.87 -10.76
CA VAL A 3 -18.93 -1.95 -10.23
C VAL A 3 -17.51 -1.42 -10.12
N VAL A 4 -17.00 -1.28 -8.92
CA VAL A 4 -15.62 -0.90 -8.69
C VAL A 4 -14.82 -2.19 -8.60
N ASN A 5 -13.79 -2.31 -9.43
CA ASN A 5 -12.88 -3.45 -9.36
C ASN A 5 -12.19 -3.43 -8.00
N PRO A 6 -12.17 -4.56 -7.30
CA PRO A 6 -11.47 -4.61 -6.02
C PRO A 6 -9.98 -4.36 -6.22
N ILE A 7 -9.38 -3.63 -5.28
CA ILE A 7 -7.94 -3.41 -5.28
C ILE A 7 -7.30 -4.62 -4.61
N ILE A 8 -6.60 -5.43 -5.40
CA ILE A 8 -5.96 -6.64 -4.92
C ILE A 8 -4.46 -6.41 -4.88
N PHE A 9 -3.91 -6.40 -3.67
CA PHE A 9 -2.47 -6.26 -3.46
C PHE A 9 -1.81 -7.63 -3.44
N LYS A 10 -0.59 -7.66 -3.99
CA LYS A 10 0.29 -8.81 -3.92
C LYS A 10 1.54 -8.43 -3.15
N VAL A 11 1.88 -9.19 -2.11
CA VAL A 11 3.13 -8.99 -1.38
C VAL A 11 4.28 -9.34 -2.30
N THR A 12 5.29 -8.45 -2.37
CA THR A 12 6.45 -8.66 -3.24
C THR A 12 7.48 -9.58 -2.57
N GLU A 13 8.37 -10.14 -3.39
CA GLU A 13 9.52 -10.89 -2.84
C GLU A 13 10.37 -10.02 -1.94
N ALA A 14 10.66 -8.78 -2.38
CA ALA A 14 11.42 -7.82 -1.57
C ALA A 14 10.71 -7.52 -0.24
N GLY A 15 9.38 -7.43 -0.27
CA GLY A 15 8.60 -7.22 0.95
C GLY A 15 8.69 -8.39 1.92
N ARG A 16 8.59 -9.60 1.41
CA ARG A 16 8.73 -10.81 2.25
C ARG A 16 10.13 -10.90 2.85
N ASP A 17 11.16 -10.63 2.06
CA ASP A 17 12.53 -10.65 2.53
C ASP A 17 12.79 -9.59 3.60
N ALA A 18 12.24 -8.39 3.40
CA ALA A 18 12.35 -7.31 4.37
C ALA A 18 11.64 -7.65 5.69
N ALA A 19 10.47 -8.28 5.62
CA ALA A 19 9.73 -8.69 6.81
C ALA A 19 10.50 -9.78 7.59
N ALA A 20 11.06 -10.75 6.89
CA ALA A 20 11.88 -11.79 7.52
C ALA A 20 13.14 -11.20 8.18
N TYR A 21 13.79 -10.27 7.50
CA TYR A 21 14.95 -9.58 8.05
C TYR A 21 14.58 -8.82 9.33
N ALA A 22 13.47 -8.08 9.31
CA ALA A 22 13.02 -7.31 10.46
C ALA A 22 12.71 -8.21 11.65
N PHE A 23 12.02 -9.32 11.41
CA PHE A 23 11.65 -10.27 12.45
C PHE A 23 12.89 -10.85 13.16
N ASN A 24 13.94 -11.13 12.39
CA ASN A 24 15.15 -11.78 12.92
C ASN A 24 16.21 -10.81 13.42
N ASN A 25 16.21 -9.56 12.97
CA ASN A 25 17.35 -8.65 13.19
C ASN A 25 17.00 -7.32 13.86
N LEU A 26 15.78 -6.81 13.72
CA LEU A 26 15.41 -5.53 14.33
C LEU A 26 14.99 -5.72 15.79
N PRO A 27 15.26 -4.73 16.66
CA PRO A 27 14.88 -4.83 18.07
C PRO A 27 13.37 -5.02 18.27
N SER A 28 12.54 -4.37 17.43
CA SER A 28 11.09 -4.53 17.51
C SER A 28 10.61 -5.83 16.90
N GLY A 29 11.43 -6.47 16.05
CA GLY A 29 11.01 -7.61 15.23
C GLY A 29 10.02 -7.27 14.15
N LYS A 30 9.83 -5.98 13.82
CA LYS A 30 8.76 -5.53 12.94
C LYS A 30 9.26 -4.63 11.83
N LEU A 31 8.71 -4.86 10.64
CA LEU A 31 8.88 -4.01 9.47
C LEU A 31 7.79 -2.94 9.50
N SER A 32 8.19 -1.68 9.38
CA SER A 32 7.27 -0.54 9.46
C SER A 32 6.77 -0.16 8.07
N LEU A 33 5.46 -0.18 7.87
CA LEU A 33 4.80 0.24 6.63
C LEU A 33 4.28 1.65 6.83
N THR A 34 4.73 2.60 5.99
CA THR A 34 4.53 4.02 6.26
C THR A 34 3.93 4.82 5.12
N THR A 35 4.09 4.37 3.87
CA THR A 35 3.89 5.25 2.71
C THR A 35 3.16 4.55 1.60
N ILE A 36 2.24 5.28 0.97
CA ILE A 36 1.54 4.84 -0.24
C ILE A 36 2.02 5.70 -1.40
N LYS A 37 2.30 5.06 -2.54
CA LYS A 37 2.57 5.76 -3.80
C LYS A 37 1.63 5.22 -4.87
N VAL A 38 1.32 6.07 -5.84
CA VAL A 38 0.48 5.70 -6.97
C VAL A 38 1.19 6.01 -8.28
N GLY A 39 0.77 5.36 -9.35
CA GLY A 39 1.38 5.57 -10.65
C GLY A 39 0.41 5.32 -11.79
N LEU A 40 0.90 5.53 -13.01
CA LEU A 40 0.10 5.57 -14.22
C LEU A 40 0.28 4.36 -15.13
N ALA A 41 1.21 3.47 -14.84
CA ALA A 41 1.48 2.31 -15.68
C ALA A 41 0.39 1.25 -15.54
N LYS A 42 0.06 0.62 -16.67
CA LYS A 42 -0.97 -0.43 -16.74
C LYS A 42 -0.28 -1.76 -17.01
N TYR A 43 -0.44 -2.71 -16.09
CA TYR A 43 0.17 -4.04 -16.21
C TYR A 43 -0.42 -4.96 -15.16
N SER A 44 -0.10 -6.26 -15.29
CA SER A 44 -0.43 -7.24 -14.26
C SER A 44 0.79 -7.50 -13.40
N THR A 45 0.60 -7.58 -12.08
CA THR A 45 1.71 -7.83 -11.15
C THR A 45 2.13 -9.29 -11.18
N VAL A 46 3.43 -9.55 -11.01
CA VAL A 46 3.99 -10.90 -10.95
C VAL A 46 4.50 -11.28 -9.57
N GLY A 47 4.80 -10.31 -8.71
CA GLY A 47 5.24 -10.56 -7.34
C GLY A 47 6.72 -10.30 -7.08
N ASN A 48 7.50 -10.02 -8.11
CA ASN A 48 8.94 -9.70 -7.97
C ASN A 48 9.25 -8.23 -8.20
N GLU A 49 8.24 -7.39 -8.24
CA GLU A 49 8.42 -5.96 -8.43
C GLU A 49 9.17 -5.36 -7.25
N THR A 50 10.06 -4.41 -7.55
CA THR A 50 10.80 -3.64 -6.56
C THR A 50 10.43 -2.16 -6.58
N ALA A 51 9.63 -1.73 -7.56
CA ALA A 51 9.20 -0.35 -7.73
C ALA A 51 7.95 -0.31 -8.59
N LEU A 52 7.24 0.81 -8.54
CA LEU A 52 6.19 1.09 -9.51
C LEU A 52 6.84 1.41 -10.86
N GLN A 53 6.14 1.11 -11.96
CA GLN A 53 6.70 1.32 -13.30
C GLN A 53 6.67 2.79 -13.73
N ASN A 54 5.63 3.52 -13.33
CA ASN A 54 5.50 4.94 -13.67
C ASN A 54 4.94 5.70 -12.46
N PRO A 55 5.71 5.80 -11.37
CA PRO A 55 5.23 6.43 -10.15
C PRO A 55 5.09 7.94 -10.32
N LEU A 56 4.05 8.49 -9.69
CA LEU A 56 3.91 9.93 -9.52
C LEU A 56 4.78 10.39 -8.35
N PRO A 57 5.16 11.69 -8.31
CA PRO A 57 5.97 12.20 -7.21
C PRO A 57 5.23 12.28 -5.88
N ASN A 58 3.91 12.19 -5.90
CA ASN A 58 3.08 12.27 -4.70
C ASN A 58 3.32 11.06 -3.80
N THR A 59 3.43 11.32 -2.49
CA THR A 59 3.44 10.27 -1.47
C THR A 59 2.27 10.52 -0.52
N PHE A 60 1.66 9.44 -0.05
CA PHE A 60 0.51 9.53 0.84
C PHE A 60 0.82 8.77 2.12
N SER A 61 0.39 9.33 3.24
CA SER A 61 0.55 8.68 4.54
C SER A 61 -0.66 7.79 4.83
N ILE A 62 -0.52 7.00 5.89
CA ILE A 62 -1.56 6.08 6.35
C ILE A 62 -2.26 6.74 7.53
N GLY A 63 -3.58 6.95 7.41
CA GLY A 63 -4.38 7.59 8.43
C GLY A 63 -4.95 6.65 9.48
N GLY A 64 -4.94 5.36 9.20
CA GLY A 64 -5.44 4.36 10.12
C GLY A 64 -5.11 2.96 9.64
N GLY A 65 -5.30 1.98 10.50
CA GLY A 65 -5.10 0.60 10.12
C GLY A 65 -4.37 -0.21 11.16
N GLY A 66 -4.16 -1.47 10.83
CA GLY A 66 -3.44 -2.39 11.68
C GLY A 66 -3.34 -3.77 11.07
N VAL A 67 -2.58 -4.61 11.72
CA VAL A 67 -2.38 -6.00 11.34
C VAL A 67 -3.46 -6.83 12.01
N GLN A 68 -4.15 -7.64 11.22
CA GLN A 68 -5.19 -8.56 11.70
C GLN A 68 -4.59 -9.96 11.73
N ALA A 69 -3.89 -10.28 12.81
CA ALA A 69 -3.13 -11.51 12.93
C ALA A 69 -4.00 -12.76 12.75
N GLY A 70 -5.22 -12.74 13.26
CA GLY A 70 -6.12 -13.88 13.17
C GLY A 70 -6.57 -14.21 11.75
N SER A 71 -6.55 -13.26 10.84
CA SER A 71 -6.94 -13.47 9.44
C SER A 71 -5.77 -13.40 8.48
N GLY A 72 -4.55 -13.11 8.96
CA GLY A 72 -3.38 -12.98 8.11
C GLY A 72 -3.48 -11.84 7.12
N GLN A 73 -4.09 -10.72 7.54
CA GLN A 73 -4.30 -9.55 6.68
C GLN A 73 -3.81 -8.28 7.34
N ILE A 74 -3.43 -7.33 6.48
CA ILE A 74 -3.25 -5.94 6.89
C ILE A 74 -4.44 -5.16 6.35
N ARG A 75 -5.07 -4.37 7.21
CA ARG A 75 -6.05 -3.38 6.80
C ARG A 75 -5.46 -2.00 7.05
N PHE A 76 -5.55 -1.11 6.06
CA PHE A 76 -5.06 0.24 6.22
C PHE A 76 -5.92 1.22 5.43
N THR A 77 -5.89 2.48 5.87
CA THR A 77 -6.65 3.56 5.24
C THR A 77 -5.66 4.65 4.85
N PRO A 78 -5.29 4.75 3.57
CA PRO A 78 -4.42 5.84 3.12
C PRO A 78 -5.17 7.17 3.12
N ILE A 79 -4.44 8.25 3.32
CA ILE A 79 -4.96 9.60 3.20
C ILE A 79 -4.61 10.10 1.80
N LEU A 80 -5.59 10.09 0.90
CA LEU A 80 -5.38 10.40 -0.50
C LEU A 80 -5.85 11.81 -0.81
N ALA A 81 -4.91 12.74 -0.90
CA ALA A 81 -5.20 14.14 -1.20
C ALA A 81 -4.23 14.65 -2.26
N SER A 82 -4.74 15.39 -3.23
CA SER A 82 -3.96 15.94 -4.32
C SER A 82 -4.59 17.25 -4.81
N THR A 83 -3.77 18.14 -5.36
CA THR A 83 -4.27 19.35 -6.02
C THR A 83 -4.67 19.09 -7.46
N THR A 84 -4.33 17.93 -8.02
CA THR A 84 -4.68 17.52 -9.38
C THR A 84 -5.41 16.18 -9.35
N ARG A 85 -6.23 15.97 -10.36
CA ARG A 85 -6.92 14.67 -10.53
C ARG A 85 -5.90 13.59 -10.87
N ILE A 86 -5.95 12.48 -10.16
CA ILE A 86 -5.08 11.33 -10.39
C ILE A 86 -5.94 10.10 -10.67
N GLU A 87 -5.70 9.45 -11.80
CA GLU A 87 -6.22 8.11 -12.09
C GLU A 87 -5.10 7.12 -11.88
N ALA A 88 -5.19 6.36 -10.81
CA ALA A 88 -4.11 5.43 -10.42
C ALA A 88 -4.36 4.05 -11.02
N PHE A 89 -3.39 3.57 -11.80
CA PHE A 89 -3.41 2.23 -12.39
C PHE A 89 -2.44 1.28 -11.68
N GLU A 90 -1.59 1.82 -10.81
CA GLU A 90 -0.71 1.06 -9.94
C GLU A 90 -0.64 1.74 -8.58
N ILE A 91 -0.56 0.94 -7.53
CA ILE A 91 -0.48 1.42 -6.15
C ILE A 91 0.56 0.59 -5.42
N GLY A 92 1.45 1.25 -4.69
CA GLY A 92 2.45 0.58 -3.88
C GLY A 92 2.36 0.96 -2.42
N LEU A 93 2.55 -0.03 -1.55
CA LEU A 93 2.67 0.14 -0.11
C LEU A 93 4.14 -0.04 0.25
N PHE A 94 4.75 0.98 0.84
CA PHE A 94 6.19 1.05 1.05
C PHE A 94 6.55 1.08 2.52
N THR A 95 7.75 0.58 2.82
CA THR A 95 8.33 0.63 4.15
C THR A 95 8.94 2.01 4.43
N ASP A 96 9.34 2.24 5.68
CA ASP A 96 10.03 3.45 6.10
C ASP A 96 11.39 3.64 5.41
N THR A 97 11.99 2.56 4.92
CA THR A 97 13.26 2.63 4.18
C THR A 97 13.08 2.63 2.65
N GLY A 98 11.83 2.67 2.18
CA GLY A 98 11.55 2.78 0.75
C GLY A 98 11.43 1.46 0.00
N ILE A 99 11.32 0.34 0.70
CA ILE A 99 11.14 -0.97 0.06
C ILE A 99 9.67 -1.14 -0.30
N LEU A 100 9.39 -1.57 -1.52
CA LEU A 100 8.04 -1.88 -1.96
C LEU A 100 7.59 -3.19 -1.33
N PHE A 101 6.69 -3.10 -0.36
CA PHE A 101 6.19 -4.27 0.37
C PHE A 101 5.08 -4.99 -0.38
N ALA A 102 4.14 -4.24 -0.94
CA ALA A 102 3.01 -4.81 -1.65
C ALA A 102 2.62 -3.90 -2.81
N ILE A 103 2.09 -4.50 -3.86
CA ILE A 103 1.75 -3.78 -5.09
C ILE A 103 0.39 -4.24 -5.62
N ALA A 104 -0.36 -3.29 -6.16
CA ALA A 104 -1.55 -3.55 -6.94
C ALA A 104 -1.42 -2.83 -8.27
N ALA A 105 -1.80 -3.48 -9.36
CA ALA A 105 -1.79 -2.86 -10.68
C ALA A 105 -2.88 -3.49 -11.53
N THR A 106 -3.28 -2.80 -12.59
CA THR A 106 -4.27 -3.30 -13.54
C THR A 106 -3.82 -3.03 -14.96
N PRO A 107 -3.98 -3.99 -15.88
CA PRO A 107 -3.79 -3.74 -17.30
C PRO A 107 -4.99 -3.06 -17.97
N SER A 108 -6.08 -2.90 -17.25
CA SER A 108 -7.33 -2.32 -17.74
C SER A 108 -7.19 -0.80 -17.97
N ASN A 109 -8.04 -0.25 -18.84
CA ASN A 109 -8.19 1.19 -18.99
C ASN A 109 -9.00 1.82 -17.85
N THR A 110 -9.59 1.01 -16.98
CA THR A 110 -10.30 1.48 -15.80
C THR A 110 -9.30 1.56 -14.64
N PRO A 111 -9.11 2.75 -14.03
CA PRO A 111 -8.15 2.88 -12.95
C PRO A 111 -8.56 2.10 -11.71
N LEU A 112 -7.57 1.74 -10.87
CA LEU A 112 -7.83 1.11 -9.58
C LEU A 112 -8.56 2.07 -8.64
N LEU A 113 -8.18 3.34 -8.68
CA LEU A 113 -8.85 4.40 -7.92
C LEU A 113 -8.64 5.74 -8.61
N VAL A 114 -9.48 6.71 -8.24
CA VAL A 114 -9.38 8.09 -8.71
C VAL A 114 -9.30 9.00 -7.50
N ILE A 115 -8.30 9.89 -7.51
CA ILE A 115 -8.16 10.93 -6.51
C ILE A 115 -8.61 12.23 -7.16
N GLU A 116 -9.72 12.81 -6.67
CA GLU A 116 -10.23 14.06 -7.20
C GLU A 116 -9.47 15.25 -6.59
N PRO A 117 -9.30 16.36 -7.34
CA PRO A 117 -8.55 17.50 -6.83
C PRO A 117 -9.26 18.16 -5.65
N ASP A 118 -8.46 18.51 -4.65
CA ASP A 118 -8.89 19.27 -3.46
C ASP A 118 -9.96 18.55 -2.62
N ILE A 119 -10.12 17.24 -2.84
CA ILE A 119 -11.00 16.40 -2.03
C ILE A 119 -10.15 15.28 -1.44
N GLU A 120 -10.13 15.20 -0.12
CA GLU A 120 -9.46 14.10 0.56
C GLU A 120 -10.31 12.84 0.47
N ALA A 121 -9.77 11.80 -0.12
CA ALA A 121 -10.46 10.51 -0.25
C ALA A 121 -9.92 9.54 0.81
N ILE A 122 -10.82 8.81 1.43
CA ILE A 122 -10.49 7.82 2.45
C ILE A 122 -11.07 6.47 2.01
N PHE A 123 -10.19 5.52 1.73
CA PHE A 123 -10.55 4.16 1.35
C PHE A 123 -9.87 3.18 2.30
N SER A 124 -10.59 2.15 2.73
CA SER A 124 -9.94 1.03 3.41
C SER A 124 -9.42 0.05 2.38
N MET A 125 -8.18 -0.38 2.57
CA MET A 125 -7.50 -1.34 1.71
C MET A 125 -7.02 -2.52 2.53
N ASN A 126 -6.98 -3.69 1.91
CA ASN A 126 -6.53 -4.92 2.56
C ASN A 126 -5.41 -5.57 1.77
N VAL A 127 -4.43 -6.11 2.48
CA VAL A 127 -3.36 -6.91 1.90
C VAL A 127 -3.33 -8.26 2.61
N ALA A 128 -3.49 -9.34 1.86
CA ALA A 128 -3.31 -10.69 2.42
C ALA A 128 -1.82 -10.96 2.60
N LEU A 129 -1.42 -11.38 3.80
CA LEU A 129 -0.03 -11.68 4.13
C LEU A 129 0.30 -13.11 3.73
N THR A 130 0.62 -13.32 2.47
CA THR A 130 1.01 -14.63 1.96
C THR A 130 2.49 -14.87 2.25
N ASN A 131 2.78 -15.88 3.06
CA ASN A 131 4.14 -16.25 3.46
C ASN A 131 4.86 -15.14 4.24
N VAL A 132 4.10 -14.34 4.98
CA VAL A 132 4.61 -13.31 5.88
C VAL A 132 3.98 -13.50 7.24
N ASP A 133 4.81 -13.51 8.29
CA ASP A 133 4.31 -13.59 9.65
C ASP A 133 3.65 -12.25 10.02
N PRO A 134 2.36 -12.24 10.41
CA PRO A 134 1.70 -10.98 10.81
C PRO A 134 2.43 -10.27 11.96
N ASP A 135 3.11 -10.99 12.83
CA ASP A 135 3.85 -10.39 13.93
C ASP A 135 5.11 -9.62 13.48
N SER A 136 5.53 -9.81 12.22
CA SER A 136 6.70 -9.11 11.67
C SER A 136 6.38 -7.76 11.04
N ILE A 137 5.11 -7.33 11.07
CA ILE A 137 4.64 -6.14 10.36
C ILE A 137 3.95 -5.19 11.35
N GLU A 138 4.21 -3.88 11.18
CA GLU A 138 3.42 -2.84 11.84
C GLU A 138 3.04 -1.75 10.84
N ILE A 139 1.86 -1.17 11.05
CA ILE A 139 1.39 -0.02 10.28
C ILE A 139 1.68 1.24 11.09
N VAL A 140 2.40 2.18 10.48
CA VAL A 140 2.68 3.47 11.13
C VAL A 140 1.65 4.48 10.68
N VAL A 141 0.82 4.93 11.60
CA VAL A 141 -0.26 5.86 11.34
C VAL A 141 0.23 7.29 11.52
N ASP A 142 -0.08 8.15 10.55
CA ASP A 142 0.24 9.57 10.63
C ASP A 142 -0.88 10.30 11.36
N ASN A 143 -0.69 10.50 12.64
CA ASN A 143 -1.68 11.14 13.50
C ASN A 143 -1.87 12.63 13.20
N ARG A 144 -0.94 13.27 12.53
CA ARG A 144 -1.04 14.68 12.16
C ARG A 144 -2.11 14.92 11.10
N LYS A 145 -2.48 13.86 10.38
CA LYS A 145 -3.50 13.89 9.33
C LYS A 145 -4.77 13.18 9.73
N SER A 146 -4.90 12.87 11.00
CA SER A 146 -6.07 12.20 11.54
C SER A 146 -7.32 13.03 11.25
N VAL A 147 -8.31 12.43 10.61
CA VAL A 147 -9.61 13.05 10.38
C VAL A 147 -10.47 12.73 11.58
N VAL A 148 -10.86 13.74 12.28
CA VAL A 148 -11.70 13.61 13.45
C VAL A 148 -13.16 13.84 13.05
#